data_e157b483432ba7808f96718ea0a178ca
#
_entry.id   e157b483432ba7808f96718ea0a178ca
#
_cell.length_a   1.000
_cell.length_b   1.000
_cell.length_c   1.000
_cell.angle_alpha   90.00
_cell.angle_beta   90.00
_cell.angle_gamma   90.00
#
_symmetry.space_group_name_H-M   'P 1'
#
loop_
_entity.id
_entity.type
_entity.pdbx_description
1 polymer ?
#
loop_
_entity_poly.entity_id
_entity_poly.type
_entity_poly.pdbx_seq_one_letter_code
_entity_poly.pdbx_strand_id
1 'polypeptide(L)'
;LDSYKFHLAIENYRGPHHWTEKLADAFLAGCCPIYYGCTNISDYFPKESLIQIDLKKPEEAISIIKRTIENPDEYEKRIPAIYEARKKILNVYNLPMMLSTIIENNHTHKTTPKPQLLYSRKRMRLHVPKEFIHFTNWKIRQCF
;
A
#
# COMPACT_ATOMS: atom_id res chain seq x y z
N LEU A 1 -10.68 15.60 -0.89
CA LEU A 1 -11.20 14.58 0.05
C LEU A 1 -11.65 15.16 1.40
N ASP A 2 -11.15 16.31 1.81
CA ASP A 2 -11.40 16.91 3.15
C ASP A 2 -12.89 17.09 3.51
N SER A 3 -13.79 17.07 2.53
CA SER A 3 -15.24 17.22 2.74
C SER A 3 -15.99 15.89 2.88
N TYR A 4 -15.29 14.77 2.81
CA TYR A 4 -15.91 13.44 2.80
C TYR A 4 -15.55 12.63 4.05
N LYS A 5 -16.56 12.01 4.68
CA LYS A 5 -16.36 11.10 5.81
C LYS A 5 -15.78 9.73 5.37
N PHE A 6 -16.19 9.26 4.21
CA PHE A 6 -15.79 7.96 3.66
C PHE A 6 -15.14 8.12 2.29
N HIS A 7 -14.17 7.27 2.00
CA HIS A 7 -13.49 7.20 0.72
C HIS A 7 -13.37 5.74 0.25
N LEU A 8 -13.75 5.47 -1.01
CA LEU A 8 -13.62 4.15 -1.59
C LEU A 8 -12.19 3.95 -2.12
N ALA A 9 -11.39 3.16 -1.42
CA ALA A 9 -10.00 2.87 -1.76
C ALA A 9 -9.88 1.42 -2.27
N ILE A 10 -9.76 1.27 -3.60
CA ILE A 10 -9.67 -0.03 -4.27
C ILE A 10 -8.30 -0.17 -4.90
N GLU A 11 -7.55 -1.19 -4.49
CA GLU A 11 -6.27 -1.52 -5.11
C GLU A 11 -6.46 -2.33 -6.39
N ASN A 12 -5.54 -2.14 -7.34
CA ASN A 12 -5.55 -2.89 -8.60
C ASN A 12 -5.16 -4.36 -8.41
N TYR A 13 -4.51 -4.68 -7.29
CA TYR A 13 -4.07 -6.02 -6.94
C TYR A 13 -4.46 -6.36 -5.50
N ARG A 14 -4.89 -7.59 -5.26
CA ARG A 14 -5.20 -8.11 -3.93
C ARG A 14 -4.14 -9.11 -3.50
N GLY A 15 -3.38 -8.80 -2.47
CA GLY A 15 -2.33 -9.66 -1.94
C GLY A 15 -1.77 -9.14 -0.62
N PRO A 16 -0.92 -9.93 0.06
CA PRO A 16 -0.27 -9.49 1.29
C PRO A 16 0.72 -8.37 1.00
N HIS A 17 0.90 -7.49 1.98
CA HIS A 17 1.88 -6.40 1.96
C HIS A 17 1.77 -5.42 0.79
N HIS A 18 0.61 -5.39 0.11
CA HIS A 18 0.38 -4.52 -1.03
C HIS A 18 -0.75 -3.53 -0.73
N TRP A 19 -0.39 -2.34 -0.32
CA TRP A 19 -1.25 -1.16 -0.22
C TRP A 19 -0.52 0.03 -0.84
N THR A 20 -1.25 1.02 -1.32
CA THR A 20 -0.70 2.11 -2.14
C THR A 20 -1.17 3.47 -1.63
N GLU A 21 -0.83 4.51 -2.41
CA GLU A 21 -1.27 5.88 -2.19
C GLU A 21 -2.79 6.01 -2.03
N LYS A 22 -3.59 5.14 -2.64
CA LYS A 22 -5.06 5.20 -2.54
C LYS A 22 -5.56 5.10 -1.11
N LEU A 23 -4.94 4.20 -0.34
CA LEU A 23 -5.26 4.05 1.08
C LEU A 23 -4.62 5.18 1.90
N ALA A 24 -3.37 5.54 1.59
CA ALA A 24 -2.65 6.60 2.28
C ALA A 24 -3.37 7.95 2.15
N ASP A 25 -3.83 8.31 0.94
CA ASP A 25 -4.54 9.56 0.68
C ASP A 25 -5.86 9.67 1.45
N ALA A 26 -6.58 8.55 1.61
CA ALA A 26 -7.78 8.52 2.44
C ALA A 26 -7.47 8.84 3.91
N PHE A 27 -6.44 8.24 4.49
CA PHE A 27 -6.01 8.53 5.86
C PHE A 27 -5.47 9.95 6.02
N LEU A 28 -4.69 10.43 5.06
CA LEU A 28 -4.16 11.81 5.08
C LEU A 28 -5.27 12.84 5.05
N ALA A 29 -6.33 12.58 4.29
CA ALA A 29 -7.52 13.42 4.26
C ALA A 29 -8.44 13.27 5.48
N GLY A 30 -8.15 12.33 6.40
CA GLY A 30 -9.00 12.05 7.55
C GLY A 30 -10.28 11.27 7.22
N CYS A 31 -10.38 10.71 6.02
CA CYS A 31 -11.51 9.86 5.64
C CYS A 31 -11.38 8.46 6.25
N CYS A 32 -12.52 7.79 6.49
CA CYS A 32 -12.58 6.37 6.74
C CYS A 32 -12.54 5.62 5.39
N PRO A 33 -11.49 4.85 5.08
CA PRO A 33 -11.44 4.08 3.83
C PRO A 33 -12.43 2.90 3.85
N ILE A 34 -13.23 2.77 2.81
CA ILE A 34 -13.87 1.51 2.45
C ILE A 34 -12.91 0.81 1.48
N TYR A 35 -12.27 -0.25 1.95
CA TYR A 35 -11.01 -0.73 1.37
C TYR A 35 -11.11 -2.13 0.79
N TYR A 36 -10.49 -2.29 -0.39
CA TYR A 36 -10.19 -3.58 -0.99
C TYR A 36 -8.75 -3.62 -1.49
N GLY A 37 -7.97 -4.63 -1.07
CA GLY A 37 -6.57 -4.75 -1.51
C GLY A 37 -5.74 -5.66 -0.61
N CYS A 38 -4.91 -5.09 0.23
CA CYS A 38 -3.98 -5.79 1.10
C CYS A 38 -4.70 -6.75 2.06
N THR A 39 -4.33 -8.03 2.02
CA THR A 39 -4.99 -9.07 2.80
C THR A 39 -4.60 -9.06 4.28
N ASN A 40 -3.41 -8.57 4.59
CA ASN A 40 -2.90 -8.41 5.95
C ASN A 40 -2.79 -6.94 6.37
N ILE A 41 -3.75 -6.11 5.98
CA ILE A 41 -3.71 -4.66 6.25
C ILE A 41 -3.72 -4.33 7.75
N SER A 42 -4.26 -5.21 8.58
CA SER A 42 -4.25 -5.08 10.04
C SER A 42 -2.86 -5.13 10.68
N ASP A 43 -1.83 -5.60 9.96
CA ASP A 43 -0.44 -5.56 10.42
C ASP A 43 0.12 -4.13 10.35
N TYR A 44 -0.49 -3.28 9.53
CA TYR A 44 -0.05 -1.91 9.29
C TYR A 44 -0.90 -0.89 10.04
N PHE A 45 -2.21 -1.06 10.01
CA PHE A 45 -3.17 -0.07 10.53
C PHE A 45 -4.17 -0.70 11.49
N PRO A 46 -4.73 0.09 12.44
CA PRO A 46 -5.80 -0.37 13.31
C PRO A 46 -6.99 -0.88 12.49
N LYS A 47 -7.59 -1.99 12.89
CA LYS A 47 -8.74 -2.59 12.19
C LYS A 47 -9.92 -1.62 12.09
N GLU A 48 -10.11 -0.82 13.11
CA GLU A 48 -11.19 0.16 13.21
C GLU A 48 -10.98 1.37 12.30
N SER A 49 -9.76 1.59 11.77
CA SER A 49 -9.45 2.74 10.92
C SER A 49 -10.04 2.63 9.51
N LEU A 50 -10.44 1.45 9.08
CA LEU A 50 -10.96 1.19 7.73
C LEU A 50 -12.07 0.13 7.76
N ILE A 51 -12.80 0.03 6.65
CA ILE A 51 -13.86 -0.96 6.45
C ILE A 51 -13.47 -1.82 5.26
N GLN A 52 -13.14 -3.09 5.52
CA GLN A 52 -12.78 -4.01 4.44
C GLN A 52 -14.01 -4.53 3.71
N ILE A 53 -13.91 -4.59 2.39
CA ILE A 53 -14.90 -5.20 1.50
C ILE A 53 -14.23 -6.26 0.61
N ASP A 54 -15.03 -7.20 0.09
CA ASP A 54 -14.55 -8.17 -0.90
C ASP A 54 -15.30 -7.98 -2.22
N LEU A 55 -14.60 -7.52 -3.26
CA LEU A 55 -15.18 -7.31 -4.59
C LEU A 55 -15.56 -8.62 -5.29
N LYS A 56 -15.10 -9.78 -4.81
CA LYS A 56 -15.56 -11.09 -5.29
C LYS A 56 -16.97 -11.42 -4.80
N LYS A 57 -17.48 -10.65 -3.83
CA LYS A 57 -18.84 -10.76 -3.26
C LYS A 57 -19.55 -9.41 -3.37
N PRO A 58 -19.94 -9.00 -4.56
CA PRO A 58 -20.42 -7.63 -4.80
C PRO A 58 -21.66 -7.27 -3.99
N GLU A 59 -22.59 -8.19 -3.80
CA GLU A 59 -23.82 -7.95 -3.03
C GLU A 59 -23.51 -7.69 -1.53
N GLU A 60 -22.58 -8.46 -0.96
CA GLU A 60 -22.11 -8.26 0.41
C GLU A 60 -21.39 -6.91 0.54
N ALA A 61 -20.53 -6.58 -0.42
CA ALA A 61 -19.81 -5.31 -0.44
C ALA A 61 -20.78 -4.11 -0.52
N ILE A 62 -21.78 -4.16 -1.38
CA ILE A 62 -22.82 -3.12 -1.49
C ILE A 62 -23.61 -2.99 -0.20
N SER A 63 -23.98 -4.11 0.44
CA SER A 63 -24.68 -4.11 1.71
C SER A 63 -23.86 -3.45 2.83
N ILE A 64 -22.55 -3.76 2.90
CA ILE A 64 -21.62 -3.13 3.86
C ILE A 64 -21.56 -1.63 3.60
N ILE A 65 -21.38 -1.19 2.34
CA ILE A 65 -21.29 0.24 1.98
C ILE A 65 -22.57 0.98 2.39
N LYS A 66 -23.74 0.46 2.03
CA LYS A 66 -25.03 1.07 2.38
C LYS A 66 -25.18 1.25 3.88
N ARG A 67 -25.01 0.16 4.65
CA ARG A 67 -25.10 0.18 6.10
C ARG A 67 -24.11 1.16 6.74
N THR A 68 -22.90 1.28 6.16
CA THR A 68 -21.88 2.21 6.64
C THR A 68 -22.30 3.67 6.45
N ILE A 69 -22.86 4.01 5.28
CA ILE A 69 -23.25 5.38 4.95
C ILE A 69 -24.53 5.79 5.70
N GLU A 70 -25.44 4.85 5.89
CA GLU A 70 -26.70 5.08 6.59
C GLU A 70 -26.55 5.24 8.12
N ASN A 71 -25.44 4.76 8.69
CA ASN A 71 -25.17 4.91 10.11
C ASN A 71 -24.46 6.24 10.41
N PRO A 72 -25.11 7.22 11.03
CA PRO A 72 -24.55 8.54 11.29
C PRO A 72 -23.31 8.51 12.21
N ASP A 73 -23.25 7.52 13.11
CA ASP A 73 -22.18 7.41 14.12
C ASP A 73 -20.98 6.58 13.62
N GLU A 74 -21.09 5.95 12.44
CA GLU A 74 -20.07 5.01 11.94
C GLU A 74 -18.71 5.69 11.72
N TYR A 75 -18.70 6.90 11.23
CA TYR A 75 -17.48 7.67 11.05
C TYR A 75 -16.92 8.17 12.38
N GLU A 76 -17.76 8.76 13.22
CA GLU A 76 -17.33 9.43 14.46
C GLU A 76 -16.62 8.45 15.42
N LYS A 77 -17.13 7.23 15.55
CA LYS A 77 -16.51 6.20 16.39
C LYS A 77 -15.16 5.70 15.86
N ARG A 78 -14.85 5.95 14.56
CA ARG A 78 -13.60 5.53 13.91
C ARG A 78 -12.53 6.60 13.89
N ILE A 79 -12.86 7.85 14.17
CA ILE A 79 -11.92 8.98 14.16
C ILE A 79 -10.62 8.70 14.93
N PRO A 80 -10.63 8.15 16.15
CA PRO A 80 -9.37 7.87 16.87
C PRO A 80 -8.45 6.92 16.12
N ALA A 81 -9.01 5.85 15.53
CA ALA A 81 -8.24 4.87 14.76
C ALA A 81 -7.74 5.44 13.41
N ILE A 82 -8.55 6.26 12.74
CA ILE A 82 -8.15 6.98 11.52
C ILE A 82 -6.99 7.93 11.81
N TYR A 83 -7.06 8.65 12.93
CA TYR A 83 -5.98 9.55 13.34
C TYR A 83 -4.68 8.80 13.65
N GLU A 84 -4.76 7.63 14.27
CA GLU A 84 -3.60 6.77 14.49
C GLU A 84 -3.02 6.27 13.16
N ALA A 85 -3.86 5.82 12.23
CA ALA A 85 -3.43 5.42 10.90
C ALA A 85 -2.75 6.57 10.14
N ARG A 86 -3.30 7.78 10.20
CA ARG A 86 -2.70 9.00 9.64
C ARG A 86 -1.31 9.28 10.23
N LYS A 87 -1.16 9.14 11.55
CA LYS A 87 0.16 9.29 12.20
C LYS A 87 1.17 8.28 11.68
N LYS A 88 0.76 7.02 11.47
CA LYS A 88 1.65 5.99 10.90
C LYS A 88 2.08 6.34 9.47
N ILE A 89 1.18 6.86 8.62
CA ILE A 89 1.55 7.35 7.29
C ILE A 89 2.60 8.47 7.39
N LEU A 90 2.35 9.47 8.24
CA LEU A 90 3.21 10.63 8.35
C LEU A 90 4.59 10.35 8.98
N ASN A 91 4.66 9.39 9.91
CA ASN A 91 5.85 9.20 10.74
C ASN A 91 6.59 7.87 10.50
N VAL A 92 5.93 6.89 9.86
CA VAL A 92 6.51 5.54 9.67
C VAL A 92 6.58 5.17 8.20
N TYR A 93 5.48 5.33 7.48
CA TYR A 93 5.34 4.81 6.11
C TYR A 93 5.61 5.85 5.02
N ASN A 94 6.12 7.02 5.35
CA ASN A 94 6.63 7.95 4.35
C ASN A 94 8.02 7.52 3.86
N LEU A 95 8.32 7.84 2.61
CA LEU A 95 9.57 7.39 1.96
C LEU A 95 10.85 7.81 2.72
N PRO A 96 11.02 9.07 3.19
CA PRO A 96 12.19 9.47 3.95
C PRO A 96 12.42 8.64 5.21
N MET A 97 11.37 8.39 6.01
CA MET A 97 11.47 7.61 7.24
C MET A 97 11.78 6.14 6.96
N MET A 98 11.15 5.55 5.95
CA MET A 98 11.45 4.18 5.55
C MET A 98 12.89 4.03 5.09
N LEU A 99 13.40 4.95 4.27
CA LEU A 99 14.80 4.94 3.84
C LEU A 99 15.76 5.12 5.00
N SER A 100 15.50 6.07 5.91
CA SER A 100 16.32 6.27 7.12
C SER A 100 16.40 4.98 7.94
N THR A 101 15.26 4.35 8.22
CA THR A 101 15.21 3.09 8.98
C THR A 101 15.98 1.96 8.28
N ILE A 102 15.85 1.84 6.95
CA ILE A 102 16.58 0.83 6.18
C ILE A 102 18.09 1.10 6.24
N ILE A 103 18.51 2.36 6.08
CA ILE A 103 19.92 2.74 6.14
C ILE A 103 20.46 2.46 7.53
N GLU A 104 19.80 2.90 8.59
CA GLU A 104 20.22 2.70 9.98
C GLU A 104 20.37 1.21 10.33
N ASN A 105 19.38 0.40 9.94
CA ASN A 105 19.40 -1.04 10.23
C ASN A 105 20.46 -1.83 9.42
N ASN A 106 20.88 -1.32 8.27
CA ASN A 106 21.84 -1.99 7.39
C ASN A 106 23.20 -1.31 7.34
N HIS A 107 23.38 -0.19 8.06
CA HIS A 107 24.66 0.53 8.07
C HIS A 107 25.71 -0.23 8.87
N THR A 108 26.64 -0.86 8.15
CA THR A 108 27.83 -1.47 8.75
C THR A 108 29.00 -0.50 8.64
N HIS A 109 29.47 0.02 9.78
CA HIS A 109 30.56 1.01 9.86
C HIS A 109 31.94 0.55 9.29
N LYS A 110 32.02 -0.63 8.68
CA LYS A 110 33.29 -1.28 8.34
C LYS A 110 33.60 -1.41 6.85
N THR A 111 32.78 -0.89 5.95
CA THR A 111 33.06 -1.02 4.51
C THR A 111 33.46 0.32 3.92
N THR A 112 34.71 0.43 3.47
CA THR A 112 35.11 1.48 2.52
C THR A 112 34.19 1.41 1.31
N PRO A 113 33.54 2.50 0.93
CA PRO A 113 32.65 2.48 -0.22
C PRO A 113 33.44 2.12 -1.49
N LYS A 114 33.11 0.98 -2.07
CA LYS A 114 33.65 0.60 -3.39
C LYS A 114 32.75 1.23 -4.44
N PRO A 115 33.32 1.79 -5.52
CA PRO A 115 32.53 2.31 -6.60
C PRO A 115 31.68 1.17 -7.18
N GLN A 116 30.37 1.32 -7.15
CA GLN A 116 29.41 0.36 -7.72
C GLN A 116 28.85 0.93 -9.00
N LEU A 117 28.94 0.15 -10.08
CA LEU A 117 28.35 0.52 -11.35
C LEU A 117 26.90 0.03 -11.40
N LEU A 118 25.96 0.97 -11.35
CA LEU A 118 24.52 0.66 -11.51
C LEU A 118 24.18 0.62 -12.99
N TYR A 119 23.90 -0.57 -13.51
CA TYR A 119 23.45 -0.71 -14.88
C TYR A 119 21.94 -0.40 -15.00
N SER A 120 21.57 0.30 -16.07
CA SER A 120 20.16 0.39 -16.44
C SER A 120 19.61 -1.03 -16.73
N ARG A 121 18.30 -1.23 -16.56
CA ARG A 121 17.64 -2.52 -16.81
C ARG A 121 17.94 -3.07 -18.22
N LYS A 122 18.03 -2.19 -19.23
CA LYS A 122 18.41 -2.56 -20.60
C LYS A 122 19.84 -3.09 -20.67
N ARG A 123 20.78 -2.43 -20.01
CA ARG A 123 22.19 -2.81 -20.02
C ARG A 123 22.46 -4.07 -19.21
N MET A 124 21.73 -4.26 -18.10
CA MET A 124 21.80 -5.49 -17.29
C MET A 124 21.40 -6.73 -18.09
N ARG A 125 20.36 -6.66 -18.92
CA ARG A 125 19.97 -7.77 -19.81
C ARG A 125 21.03 -8.18 -20.81
N LEU A 126 21.86 -7.24 -21.27
CA LEU A 126 22.97 -7.52 -22.20
C LEU A 126 24.17 -8.15 -21.50
N HIS A 127 24.38 -7.85 -20.22
CA HIS A 127 25.53 -8.35 -19.45
C HIS A 127 25.22 -9.60 -18.62
N VAL A 128 23.95 -9.89 -18.34
CA VAL A 128 23.53 -11.06 -17.54
C VAL A 128 22.55 -11.90 -18.35
N PRO A 129 23.02 -12.99 -19.01
CA PRO A 129 22.17 -13.81 -19.88
C PRO A 129 20.89 -14.33 -19.24
N LYS A 130 20.93 -14.63 -17.93
CA LYS A 130 19.75 -15.05 -17.15
C LYS A 130 18.65 -13.98 -17.14
N GLU A 131 19.00 -12.73 -17.02
CA GLU A 131 18.04 -11.61 -17.04
C GLU A 131 17.40 -11.42 -18.42
N PHE A 132 18.16 -11.67 -19.48
CA PHE A 132 17.62 -11.65 -20.84
C PHE A 132 16.61 -12.78 -21.05
N ILE A 133 16.91 -14.01 -20.62
CA ILE A 133 16.00 -15.15 -20.70
C ILE A 133 14.73 -14.91 -19.87
N HIS A 134 14.87 -14.43 -18.65
CA HIS A 134 13.73 -14.07 -17.79
C HIS A 134 12.82 -13.03 -18.45
N PHE A 135 13.40 -12.00 -19.04
CA PHE A 135 12.64 -10.95 -19.72
C PHE A 135 11.91 -11.49 -20.97
N THR A 136 12.57 -12.34 -21.76
CA THR A 136 11.98 -12.93 -22.97
C THR A 136 10.83 -13.86 -22.61
N ASN A 137 10.99 -14.71 -21.62
CA ASN A 137 9.94 -15.59 -21.12
C ASN A 137 8.75 -14.80 -20.54
N TRP A 138 9.03 -13.71 -19.81
CA TRP A 138 7.99 -12.82 -19.31
C TRP A 138 7.20 -12.17 -20.44
N LYS A 139 7.89 -11.65 -21.47
CA LYS A 139 7.23 -11.05 -22.64
C LYS A 139 6.36 -12.06 -23.40
N ILE A 140 6.84 -13.26 -23.62
CA ILE A 140 6.09 -14.33 -24.28
C ILE A 140 4.78 -14.62 -23.52
N ARG A 141 4.84 -14.72 -22.19
CA ARG A 141 3.65 -14.92 -21.33
C ARG A 141 2.64 -13.79 -21.34
N GLN A 142 3.04 -12.60 -21.76
CA GLN A 142 2.13 -11.43 -21.88
C GLN A 142 1.46 -11.35 -23.25
N CYS A 143 1.92 -12.13 -24.23
CA CYS A 143 1.38 -12.16 -25.59
C CYS A 143 0.34 -13.29 -25.80
N PHE A 144 0.13 -14.12 -24.80
CA PHE A 144 -0.87 -15.19 -24.74
C PHE A 144 -1.70 -15.05 -23.45
#